data_b38b4ef17da3aadc53025ca33faf5e3b
#
_entry.id   b38b4ef17da3aadc53025ca33faf5e3b
#
_cell.length_a   1.000
_cell.length_b   1.000
_cell.length_c   1.000
_cell.angle_alpha   90.00
_cell.angle_beta   90.00
_cell.angle_gamma   90.00
#
_symmetry.space_group_name_H-M   'P 1'
#
loop_
_entity.id
_entity.type
_entity.pdbx_description
1 polymer ?
#
loop_
_entity_poly.entity_id
_entity_poly.type
_entity_poly.pdbx_seq_one_letter_code
_entity_poly.pdbx_strand_id
1 'polypeptide(L)'
;MKDKKWVMISALVGFIGGGFSVLSPFLLTFAAIAKSDSIQNTVQYGMWILNPLVFIVAIKSALYYKDDERVPNKVSNLFVLAGAVLLIPVVLTLLATVPGLEAINAVVINIISSFSRGLELYFGPLLMGGCLSVLSGVSYFKCAKNFKE
;
A
#
# COMPACT_ATOMS: atom_id res chain seq x y z
N MET A 1 23.30 -15.92 6.83
CA MET A 1 22.49 -15.45 8.00
C MET A 1 21.57 -14.35 7.52
N LYS A 2 20.25 -14.47 7.74
CA LYS A 2 19.28 -13.47 7.27
C LYS A 2 19.36 -12.26 8.17
N ASP A 3 19.47 -11.07 7.56
CA ASP A 3 19.83 -9.83 8.24
C ASP A 3 18.64 -9.15 8.94
N LYS A 4 18.83 -8.72 10.19
CA LYS A 4 17.97 -7.79 10.93
C LYS A 4 17.62 -6.54 10.13
N LYS A 5 18.56 -6.13 9.26
CA LYS A 5 18.45 -4.94 8.41
C LYS A 5 17.20 -4.96 7.51
N TRP A 6 16.88 -6.12 6.89
CA TRP A 6 15.70 -6.26 6.05
C TRP A 6 14.39 -6.24 6.84
N VAL A 7 14.37 -6.80 8.05
CA VAL A 7 13.22 -6.71 8.95
C VAL A 7 12.92 -5.26 9.30
N MET A 8 13.96 -4.47 9.59
CA MET A 8 13.81 -3.05 9.89
C MET A 8 13.34 -2.25 8.67
N ILE A 9 13.88 -2.52 7.48
CA ILE A 9 13.42 -1.89 6.23
C ILE A 9 11.94 -2.21 5.99
N SER A 10 11.53 -3.47 6.14
CA SER A 10 10.13 -3.87 5.98
C SER A 10 9.22 -3.19 7.00
N ALA A 11 9.67 -3.08 8.25
CA ALA A 11 8.94 -2.37 9.29
C ALA A 11 8.74 -0.89 8.95
N LEU A 12 9.82 -0.20 8.54
CA LEU A 12 9.77 1.22 8.20
C LEU A 12 8.91 1.48 6.96
N VAL A 13 9.09 0.71 5.90
CA VAL A 13 8.32 0.85 4.67
C VAL A 13 6.84 0.54 4.92
N GLY A 14 6.54 -0.50 5.69
CA GLY A 14 5.16 -0.82 6.07
C GLY A 14 4.51 0.28 6.89
N PHE A 15 5.23 0.85 7.84
CA PHE A 15 4.72 1.92 8.72
C PHE A 15 4.55 3.25 7.96
N ILE A 16 5.58 3.70 7.25
CA ILE A 16 5.57 4.98 6.53
C ILE A 16 4.60 4.91 5.34
N GLY A 17 4.72 3.89 4.49
CA GLY A 17 3.85 3.72 3.33
C GLY A 17 2.39 3.51 3.71
N GLY A 18 2.14 2.69 4.73
CA GLY A 18 0.80 2.47 5.26
C GLY A 18 0.20 3.71 5.91
N GLY A 19 0.98 4.41 6.73
CA GLY A 19 0.57 5.67 7.37
C GLY A 19 0.23 6.75 6.35
N PHE A 20 1.06 6.92 5.32
CA PHE A 20 0.79 7.83 4.23
C PHE A 20 -0.51 7.45 3.49
N SER A 21 -0.71 6.17 3.21
CA SER A 21 -1.92 5.69 2.52
C SER A 21 -3.19 5.90 3.33
N VAL A 22 -3.14 5.76 4.65
CA VAL A 22 -4.27 6.08 5.55
C VAL A 22 -4.57 7.59 5.56
N LEU A 23 -3.55 8.42 5.52
CA LEU A 23 -3.71 9.89 5.52
C LEU A 23 -4.13 10.45 4.16
N SER A 24 -3.79 9.77 3.06
CA SER A 24 -4.04 10.24 1.70
C SER A 24 -5.50 10.64 1.41
N PRO A 25 -6.54 9.87 1.79
CA PRO A 25 -7.93 10.26 1.57
C PRO A 25 -8.29 11.57 2.25
N PHE A 26 -7.80 11.79 3.47
CA PHE A 26 -8.05 13.01 4.23
C PHE A 26 -7.35 14.22 3.61
N LEU A 27 -6.10 14.03 3.18
CA LEU A 27 -5.33 15.08 2.49
C LEU A 27 -5.94 15.43 1.14
N LEU A 28 -6.43 14.45 0.37
CA LEU A 28 -7.13 14.69 -0.90
C LEU A 28 -8.45 15.43 -0.68
N THR A 29 -9.21 15.06 0.35
CA THR A 29 -10.44 15.76 0.71
C THR A 29 -10.15 17.21 1.11
N PHE A 30 -9.12 17.43 1.94
CA PHE A 30 -8.67 18.76 2.31
C PHE A 30 -8.22 19.58 1.11
N ALA A 31 -7.44 18.98 0.20
CA ALA A 31 -6.99 19.64 -1.03
C ALA A 31 -8.16 20.05 -1.92
N ALA A 32 -9.20 19.23 -2.03
CA ALA A 32 -10.41 19.55 -2.78
C ALA A 32 -11.18 20.72 -2.16
N ILE A 33 -11.33 20.77 -0.84
CA ILE A 33 -11.98 21.88 -0.12
C ILE A 33 -11.18 23.16 -0.26
N ALA A 34 -9.85 23.08 -0.11
CA ALA A 34 -8.94 24.23 -0.21
C ALA A 34 -8.66 24.65 -1.66
N LYS A 35 -9.16 23.90 -2.65
CA LYS A 35 -8.86 24.08 -4.09
C LYS A 35 -7.36 24.17 -4.37
N SER A 36 -6.57 23.33 -3.72
CA SER A 36 -5.12 23.31 -3.81
C SER A 36 -4.62 22.18 -4.69
N ASP A 37 -4.34 22.49 -5.96
CA ASP A 37 -3.77 21.54 -6.93
C ASP A 37 -2.38 21.03 -6.48
N SER A 38 -1.62 21.88 -5.80
CA SER A 38 -0.28 21.52 -5.31
C SER A 38 -0.35 20.39 -4.28
N ILE A 39 -1.27 20.45 -3.32
CA ILE A 39 -1.45 19.40 -2.31
C ILE A 39 -1.97 18.13 -2.99
N GLN A 40 -2.96 18.26 -3.87
CA GLN A 40 -3.53 17.12 -4.61
C GLN A 40 -2.45 16.39 -5.40
N ASN A 41 -1.66 17.10 -6.19
CA ASN A 41 -0.58 16.52 -6.98
C ASN A 41 0.49 15.86 -6.10
N THR A 42 0.89 16.50 -5.02
CA THR A 42 1.90 15.95 -4.09
C THR A 42 1.44 14.64 -3.48
N VAL A 43 0.19 14.56 -3.02
CA VAL A 43 -0.38 13.33 -2.45
C VAL A 43 -0.49 12.24 -3.51
N GLN A 44 -0.91 12.59 -4.73
CA GLN A 44 -1.06 11.66 -5.83
C GLN A 44 0.29 11.06 -6.26
N TYR A 45 1.32 11.88 -6.43
CA TYR A 45 2.68 11.40 -6.71
C TYR A 45 3.25 10.56 -5.56
N GLY A 46 2.99 10.96 -4.32
CA GLY A 46 3.36 10.15 -3.15
C GLY A 46 2.75 8.75 -3.18
N MET A 47 1.46 8.62 -3.51
CA MET A 47 0.80 7.33 -3.67
C MET A 47 1.40 6.49 -4.81
N TRP A 48 1.72 7.12 -5.93
CA TRP A 48 2.32 6.44 -7.09
C TRP A 48 3.71 5.87 -6.82
N ILE A 49 4.44 6.45 -5.88
CA ILE A 49 5.78 5.99 -5.49
C ILE A 49 5.70 5.03 -4.32
N LEU A 50 5.00 5.40 -3.25
CA LEU A 50 5.01 4.64 -2.00
C LEU A 50 4.22 3.33 -2.10
N ASN A 51 3.07 3.31 -2.76
CA ASN A 51 2.26 2.10 -2.82
C ASN A 51 2.96 0.96 -3.60
N PRO A 52 3.55 1.17 -4.79
CA PRO A 52 4.36 0.15 -5.43
C PRO A 52 5.59 -0.25 -4.61
N LEU A 53 6.23 0.70 -3.92
CA LEU A 53 7.37 0.42 -3.05
C LEU A 53 6.99 -0.51 -1.90
N VAL A 54 5.85 -0.27 -1.24
CA VAL A 54 5.31 -1.17 -0.19
C VAL A 54 5.14 -2.57 -0.74
N PHE A 55 4.56 -2.73 -1.93
CA PHE A 55 4.33 -4.03 -2.55
C PHE A 55 5.64 -4.76 -2.89
N ILE A 56 6.59 -4.06 -3.51
CA ILE A 56 7.90 -4.63 -3.87
C ILE A 56 8.65 -5.10 -2.62
N VAL A 57 8.69 -4.26 -1.58
CA VAL A 57 9.35 -4.61 -0.31
C VAL A 57 8.63 -5.76 0.37
N ALA A 58 7.30 -5.80 0.31
CA ALA A 58 6.50 -6.89 0.88
C ALA A 58 6.80 -8.24 0.22
N ILE A 59 6.82 -8.30 -1.12
CA ILE A 59 7.17 -9.51 -1.86
C ILE A 59 8.61 -9.94 -1.53
N LYS A 60 9.55 -9.00 -1.60
CA LYS A 60 10.96 -9.30 -1.31
C LYS A 60 11.15 -9.82 0.10
N SER A 61 10.46 -9.25 1.08
CA SER A 61 10.50 -9.70 2.47
C SER A 61 9.88 -11.08 2.64
N ALA A 62 8.74 -11.34 1.99
CA ALA A 62 8.10 -12.65 2.03
C ALA A 62 8.98 -13.75 1.46
N LEU A 63 9.63 -13.50 0.33
CA LEU A 63 10.56 -14.45 -0.28
C LEU A 63 11.83 -14.63 0.56
N TYR A 64 12.34 -13.54 1.14
CA TYR A 64 13.57 -13.59 1.93
C TYR A 64 13.39 -14.32 3.26
N TYR A 65 12.23 -14.21 3.90
CA TYR A 65 11.95 -14.83 5.21
C TYR A 65 11.09 -16.09 5.14
N LYS A 66 10.83 -16.64 3.95
CA LYS A 66 9.93 -17.77 3.73
C LYS A 66 10.18 -18.96 4.69
N ASP A 67 11.45 -19.24 4.98
CA ASP A 67 11.87 -20.38 5.81
C ASP A 67 12.52 -19.92 7.13
N ASP A 68 12.21 -18.71 7.58
CA ASP A 68 12.83 -18.12 8.79
C ASP A 68 11.78 -18.04 9.92
N GLU A 69 11.91 -18.92 10.91
CA GLU A 69 11.00 -19.00 12.06
C GLU A 69 10.93 -17.70 12.89
N ARG A 70 11.95 -16.82 12.77
CA ARG A 70 11.98 -15.53 13.47
C ARG A 70 10.97 -14.53 12.91
N VAL A 71 10.55 -14.71 11.65
CA VAL A 71 9.51 -13.92 10.99
C VAL A 71 8.38 -14.83 10.55
N PRO A 72 7.28 -14.92 11.30
CA PRO A 72 6.17 -15.79 10.95
C PRO A 72 5.61 -15.48 9.55
N ASN A 73 5.33 -16.52 8.77
CA ASN A 73 4.75 -16.39 7.43
C ASN A 73 3.47 -15.54 7.40
N LYS A 74 2.69 -15.57 8.48
CA LYS A 74 1.49 -14.72 8.62
C LYS A 74 1.80 -13.23 8.51
N VAL A 75 2.93 -12.78 9.06
CA VAL A 75 3.36 -11.37 9.01
C VAL A 75 3.73 -10.99 7.57
N SER A 76 4.49 -11.85 6.89
CA SER A 76 4.89 -11.63 5.50
C SER A 76 3.68 -11.65 4.56
N ASN A 77 2.77 -12.61 4.73
CA ASN A 77 1.55 -12.70 3.92
C ASN A 77 0.63 -11.50 4.14
N LEU A 78 0.48 -11.04 5.38
CA LEU A 78 -0.28 -9.83 5.68
C LEU A 78 0.30 -8.60 4.99
N PHE A 79 1.63 -8.50 4.94
CA PHE A 79 2.31 -7.38 4.29
C PHE A 79 2.15 -7.44 2.76
N VAL A 80 2.24 -8.62 2.16
CA VAL A 80 1.98 -8.81 0.71
C VAL A 80 0.53 -8.45 0.37
N LEU A 81 -0.44 -8.90 1.19
CA LEU A 81 -1.84 -8.55 1.02
C LEU A 81 -2.06 -7.03 1.10
N ALA A 82 -1.46 -6.38 2.10
CA ALA A 82 -1.52 -4.92 2.25
C ALA A 82 -0.99 -4.21 1.00
N GLY A 83 0.18 -4.61 0.51
CA GLY A 83 0.78 -4.04 -0.70
C GLY A 83 -0.08 -4.27 -1.95
N ALA A 84 -0.67 -5.46 -2.11
CA ALA A 84 -1.56 -5.76 -3.22
C ALA A 84 -2.82 -4.87 -3.21
N VAL A 85 -3.42 -4.69 -2.03
CA VAL A 85 -4.59 -3.80 -1.87
C VAL A 85 -4.22 -2.34 -2.18
N LEU A 86 -3.04 -1.88 -1.75
CA LEU A 86 -2.54 -0.53 -2.04
C LEU A 86 -2.21 -0.28 -3.52
N LEU A 87 -1.98 -1.35 -4.31
CA LEU A 87 -1.80 -1.21 -5.75
C LEU A 87 -3.11 -0.97 -6.52
N ILE A 88 -4.25 -1.31 -5.97
CA ILE A 88 -5.54 -1.18 -6.66
C ILE A 88 -5.76 0.25 -7.20
N PRO A 89 -5.65 1.32 -6.38
CA PRO A 89 -5.82 2.68 -6.89
C PRO A 89 -4.79 3.06 -7.96
N VAL A 90 -3.55 2.59 -7.82
CA VAL A 90 -2.46 2.88 -8.77
C VAL A 90 -2.77 2.24 -10.12
N VAL A 91 -3.17 0.96 -10.12
CA VAL A 91 -3.53 0.24 -11.34
C VAL A 91 -4.75 0.87 -12.02
N LEU A 92 -5.78 1.23 -11.26
CA LEU A 92 -6.98 1.89 -11.80
C LEU A 92 -6.63 3.23 -12.46
N THR A 93 -5.75 4.02 -11.82
CA THR A 93 -5.31 5.29 -12.39
C THR A 93 -4.48 5.08 -13.65
N LEU A 94 -3.59 4.09 -13.68
CA LEU A 94 -2.82 3.74 -14.88
C LEU A 94 -3.73 3.30 -16.03
N LEU A 95 -4.72 2.45 -15.76
CA LEU A 95 -5.69 2.01 -16.76
C LEU A 95 -6.51 3.18 -17.33
N ALA A 96 -6.79 4.20 -16.52
CA ALA A 96 -7.49 5.40 -16.96
C ALA A 96 -6.64 6.32 -17.84
N THR A 97 -5.30 6.28 -17.70
CA THR A 97 -4.39 7.19 -18.41
C THR A 97 -3.80 6.58 -19.69
N VAL A 98 -3.83 5.26 -19.85
CA VAL A 98 -3.26 4.59 -21.02
C VAL A 98 -4.26 4.57 -22.17
N PRO A 99 -3.94 5.19 -23.34
CA PRO A 99 -4.81 5.15 -24.51
C PRO A 99 -5.05 3.70 -24.98
N GLY A 100 -6.29 3.40 -25.32
CA GLY A 100 -6.70 2.05 -25.78
C GLY A 100 -7.15 1.10 -24.66
N LEU A 101 -6.97 1.45 -23.39
CA LEU A 101 -7.46 0.68 -22.24
C LEU A 101 -8.75 1.23 -21.64
N GLU A 102 -9.34 2.27 -22.27
CA GLU A 102 -10.54 2.94 -21.76
C GLU A 102 -11.73 1.99 -21.61
N ALA A 103 -11.90 1.05 -22.54
CA ALA A 103 -12.97 0.06 -22.47
C ALA A 103 -12.77 -0.91 -21.29
N ILE A 104 -11.54 -1.34 -21.03
CA ILE A 104 -11.19 -2.20 -19.89
C ILE A 104 -11.38 -1.44 -18.58
N ASN A 105 -10.95 -0.19 -18.55
CA ASN A 105 -11.14 0.69 -17.40
C ASN A 105 -12.62 0.89 -17.09
N ALA A 106 -13.45 1.16 -18.09
CA ALA A 106 -14.90 1.32 -17.93
C ALA A 106 -15.55 0.05 -17.35
N VAL A 107 -15.16 -1.14 -17.84
CA VAL A 107 -15.66 -2.42 -17.32
C VAL A 107 -15.22 -2.63 -15.88
N VAL A 108 -13.95 -2.38 -15.55
CA VAL A 108 -13.42 -2.51 -14.19
C VAL A 108 -14.11 -1.53 -13.25
N ILE A 109 -14.27 -0.27 -13.64
CA ILE A 109 -14.98 0.74 -12.84
C ILE A 109 -16.44 0.33 -12.64
N ASN A 110 -17.13 -0.17 -13.67
CA ASN A 110 -18.52 -0.63 -13.55
C ASN A 110 -18.67 -1.84 -12.62
N ILE A 111 -17.75 -2.80 -12.69
CA ILE A 111 -17.75 -3.96 -11.77
C ILE A 111 -17.54 -3.48 -10.33
N ILE A 112 -16.55 -2.63 -10.09
CA ILE A 112 -16.21 -2.18 -8.75
C ILE A 112 -17.27 -1.19 -8.22
N SER A 113 -17.83 -0.29 -9.05
CA SER A 113 -18.90 0.62 -8.65
C SER A 113 -20.21 -0.10 -8.33
N SER A 114 -20.40 -1.33 -8.83
CA SER A 114 -21.51 -2.19 -8.43
C SER A 114 -21.37 -2.67 -6.98
N PHE A 115 -20.15 -2.73 -6.44
CA PHE A 115 -19.86 -3.15 -5.06
C PHE A 115 -19.59 -1.98 -4.12
N SER A 116 -19.23 -0.81 -4.62
CA SER A 116 -18.94 0.37 -3.81
C SER A 116 -19.34 1.66 -4.53
N ARG A 117 -19.85 2.61 -3.79
CA ARG A 117 -20.18 3.94 -4.33
C ARG A 117 -18.87 4.70 -4.59
N GLY A 118 -18.70 5.29 -5.77
CA GLY A 118 -17.50 5.87 -6.39
C GLY A 118 -16.32 6.38 -5.53
N LEU A 119 -16.54 7.03 -4.39
CA LEU A 119 -15.49 7.47 -3.46
C LEU A 119 -14.81 6.30 -2.72
N GLU A 120 -15.55 5.22 -2.47
CA GLU A 120 -15.06 4.05 -1.76
C GLU A 120 -14.03 3.24 -2.58
N LEU A 121 -14.06 3.40 -3.90
CA LEU A 121 -13.11 2.76 -4.83
C LEU A 121 -11.65 3.10 -4.60
N TYR A 122 -11.39 4.36 -4.25
CA TYR A 122 -10.04 4.83 -3.97
C TYR A 122 -9.75 4.83 -2.47
N PHE A 123 -10.72 5.27 -1.67
CA PHE A 123 -10.54 5.45 -0.24
C PHE A 123 -10.57 4.13 0.53
N GLY A 124 -11.46 3.22 0.17
CA GLY A 124 -11.55 1.91 0.80
C GLY A 124 -10.23 1.13 0.73
N PRO A 125 -9.67 0.89 -0.46
CA PRO A 125 -8.37 0.24 -0.61
C PRO A 125 -7.22 0.96 0.07
N LEU A 126 -7.16 2.31 0.03
CA LEU A 126 -6.13 3.09 0.69
C LEU A 126 -6.20 2.94 2.22
N LEU A 127 -7.39 3.05 2.80
CA LEU A 127 -7.57 2.89 4.24
C LEU A 127 -7.29 1.47 4.69
N MET A 128 -7.89 0.48 4.03
CA MET A 128 -7.72 -0.93 4.39
C MET A 128 -6.29 -1.41 4.17
N GLY A 129 -5.73 -1.18 2.99
CA GLY A 129 -4.36 -1.53 2.66
C GLY A 129 -3.35 -0.78 3.54
N GLY A 130 -3.60 0.51 3.82
CA GLY A 130 -2.78 1.31 4.70
C GLY A 130 -2.78 0.78 6.15
N CYS A 131 -3.94 0.47 6.72
CA CYS A 131 -4.05 -0.12 8.05
C CYS A 131 -3.35 -1.48 8.13
N LEU A 132 -3.55 -2.36 7.14
CA LEU A 132 -2.87 -3.65 7.07
C LEU A 132 -1.35 -3.49 6.96
N SER A 133 -0.89 -2.49 6.19
CA SER A 133 0.54 -2.18 6.03
C SER A 133 1.16 -1.67 7.33
N VAL A 134 0.48 -0.79 8.06
CA VAL A 134 0.92 -0.33 9.38
C VAL A 134 1.00 -1.49 10.37
N LEU A 135 -0.03 -2.34 10.43
CA LEU A 135 -0.04 -3.52 11.30
C LEU A 135 1.11 -4.48 10.95
N SER A 136 1.38 -4.67 9.66
CA SER A 136 2.53 -5.47 9.22
C SER A 136 3.84 -4.83 9.64
N GLY A 137 4.00 -3.52 9.48
CA GLY A 137 5.17 -2.76 9.90
C GLY A 137 5.44 -2.92 11.40
N VAL A 138 4.42 -2.78 12.24
CA VAL A 138 4.51 -3.00 13.70
C VAL A 138 4.89 -4.47 14.00
N SER A 139 4.34 -5.42 13.26
CA SER A 139 4.65 -6.84 13.43
C SER A 139 6.09 -7.15 13.06
N TYR A 140 6.60 -6.61 11.95
CA TYR A 140 8.01 -6.70 11.59
C TYR A 140 8.92 -6.06 12.63
N PHE A 141 8.54 -4.91 13.17
CA PHE A 141 9.30 -4.27 14.24
C PHE A 141 9.39 -5.14 15.50
N LYS A 142 8.31 -5.85 15.85
CA LYS A 142 8.34 -6.83 16.93
C LYS A 142 9.27 -8.01 16.60
N CYS A 143 9.23 -8.52 15.36
CA CYS A 143 10.12 -9.59 14.92
C CYS A 143 11.59 -9.19 14.94
N ALA A 144 11.92 -7.90 14.77
CA ALA A 144 13.29 -7.41 14.83
C ALA A 144 13.99 -7.73 16.17
N LYS A 145 13.22 -7.87 17.26
CA LYS A 145 13.74 -8.26 18.58
C LYS A 145 14.24 -9.72 18.63
N ASN A 146 13.76 -10.57 17.72
CA ASN A 146 14.18 -11.96 17.63
C ASN A 146 15.55 -12.14 16.93
N PHE A 147 16.04 -11.07 16.30
CA PHE A 147 17.35 -11.02 15.69
C PHE A 147 18.34 -10.46 16.71
N LYS A 148 18.94 -11.34 17.49
CA LYS A 148 20.06 -10.97 18.38
C LYS A 148 21.24 -10.52 17.49
N GLU A 149 21.90 -9.51 17.93
CA GLU A 149 23.16 -9.05 17.35
C GLU A 149 24.26 -10.08 17.51
#